data_ac9275235bc3ceed73501f36235b8973
#
_entry.id   ac9275235bc3ceed73501f36235b8973
#
_cell.length_a   1.000
_cell.length_b   1.000
_cell.length_c   1.000
_cell.angle_alpha   90.00
_cell.angle_beta   90.00
_cell.angle_gamma   90.00
#
_symmetry.space_group_name_H-M   'P 1'
#
loop_
_entity.id
_entity.type
_entity.pdbx_description
1 polymer ?
#
loop_
_entity_poly.entity_id
_entity_poly.type
_entity_poly.pdbx_seq_one_letter_code
_entity_poly.pdbx_strand_id
1 'polypeptide(L)'
;MAIYNYDVVILGSGPAGEGAAMNAAKAGRKVAVVESRGVLGGSSTHLGTIPSKALRHSVRQILRFNTSSLFRQIGEPRWFSFPDVLKNAENVIERQVASRTGYYARNRIDVYFGTASFADEHSVDVVGPSRVEKLVANEIIIATGSRPYRPADVDFNHPRIYDSDTILSLSHTPRRLIIYGAGVIGCEYASIFSGLGVLVDLIDNRNQLLNFLDDEISDALSYHLRSNNVLIRHNEEYERIEGVDKGVILHLKSGKKIKADGFLWCNGRTGNTDQLGLENIGLTANGRGQIDVDEYYRTAVPTIYAAGDVIGWPSLSSAAYDQGRSAAGNIIDEDAWHFVDDVPTGIYTIPEISSIGKTERQLTEAKVPYEVGKAFFKSMARAQISNEPVGMLKILFHRETLAILGVHCFGYQASEIVHIGQAIMNQPGEANTLKYFINTTFNFPTMAEAYRVAAYDGMNRLF
;
A
#
# COMPACT_ATOMS: atom_id res chain seq x y z
N MET A 1 -18.36 26.87 -23.96
CA MET A 1 -17.88 26.11 -22.80
C MET A 1 -18.89 26.26 -21.69
N ALA A 2 -19.42 25.18 -21.13
CA ALA A 2 -20.36 25.25 -20.00
C ALA A 2 -19.58 25.51 -18.71
N ILE A 3 -20.09 26.37 -17.84
CA ILE A 3 -19.49 26.75 -16.55
C ILE A 3 -20.39 26.20 -15.45
N TYR A 4 -19.79 25.46 -14.50
CA TYR A 4 -20.46 24.86 -13.36
C TYR A 4 -19.83 25.34 -12.06
N ASN A 5 -20.63 25.68 -11.06
CA ASN A 5 -20.16 26.18 -9.78
C ASN A 5 -20.34 25.15 -8.67
N TYR A 6 -19.29 24.97 -7.85
CA TYR A 6 -19.21 24.04 -6.74
C TYR A 6 -18.63 24.73 -5.48
N ASP A 7 -18.87 24.15 -4.30
CA ASP A 7 -18.11 24.52 -3.11
C ASP A 7 -16.71 23.91 -3.16
N VAL A 8 -16.63 22.62 -3.55
CA VAL A 8 -15.36 21.89 -3.61
C VAL A 8 -15.29 21.09 -4.92
N VAL A 9 -14.18 21.23 -5.65
CA VAL A 9 -13.82 20.38 -6.78
C VAL A 9 -12.63 19.49 -6.39
N ILE A 10 -12.72 18.20 -6.69
CA ILE A 10 -11.73 17.21 -6.31
C ILE A 10 -11.16 16.56 -7.57
N LEU A 11 -9.84 16.57 -7.72
CA LEU A 11 -9.13 16.03 -8.88
C LEU A 11 -8.63 14.62 -8.58
N GLY A 12 -9.38 13.61 -9.03
CA GLY A 12 -9.13 12.18 -8.83
C GLY A 12 -10.17 11.51 -7.94
N SER A 13 -10.57 10.29 -8.29
CA SER A 13 -11.55 9.46 -7.57
C SER A 13 -10.92 8.29 -6.81
N GLY A 14 -9.60 8.33 -6.61
CA GLY A 14 -8.89 7.37 -5.75
C GLY A 14 -9.27 7.52 -4.27
N PRO A 15 -8.66 6.75 -3.36
CA PRO A 15 -9.01 6.80 -1.93
C PRO A 15 -9.02 8.20 -1.33
N ALA A 16 -8.02 9.05 -1.65
CA ALA A 16 -8.00 10.43 -1.14
C ALA A 16 -9.19 11.25 -1.66
N GLY A 17 -9.46 11.17 -2.97
CA GLY A 17 -10.60 11.87 -3.55
C GLY A 17 -11.95 11.34 -3.05
N GLU A 18 -12.08 10.02 -2.84
CA GLU A 18 -13.28 9.41 -2.23
C GLU A 18 -13.49 9.92 -0.81
N GLY A 19 -12.44 9.91 0.03
CA GLY A 19 -12.49 10.40 1.41
C GLY A 19 -12.90 11.87 1.48
N ALA A 20 -12.29 12.72 0.65
CA ALA A 20 -12.61 14.13 0.55
C ALA A 20 -14.05 14.36 0.09
N ALA A 21 -14.48 13.69 -1.01
CA ALA A 21 -15.80 13.87 -1.58
C ALA A 21 -16.91 13.46 -0.62
N MET A 22 -16.75 12.33 0.07
CA MET A 22 -17.73 11.84 1.03
C MET A 22 -17.84 12.76 2.25
N ASN A 23 -16.71 13.28 2.76
CA ASN A 23 -16.74 14.20 3.90
C ASN A 23 -17.40 15.52 3.55
N ALA A 24 -16.99 16.16 2.45
CA ALA A 24 -17.56 17.43 2.00
C ALA A 24 -19.08 17.32 1.69
N ALA A 25 -19.48 16.26 0.97
CA ALA A 25 -20.89 16.04 0.63
C ALA A 25 -21.76 15.81 1.87
N LYS A 26 -21.28 15.07 2.88
CA LYS A 26 -21.99 14.86 4.16
C LYS A 26 -22.11 16.13 4.99
N ALA A 27 -21.19 17.07 4.82
CA ALA A 27 -21.28 18.41 5.42
C ALA A 27 -22.18 19.37 4.61
N GLY A 28 -22.90 18.87 3.61
CA GLY A 28 -23.86 19.66 2.81
C GLY A 28 -23.22 20.51 1.72
N ARG A 29 -21.92 20.32 1.41
CA ARG A 29 -21.24 21.05 0.35
C ARG A 29 -21.63 20.49 -1.03
N LYS A 30 -21.69 21.36 -2.03
CA LYS A 30 -21.87 20.97 -3.42
C LYS A 30 -20.50 20.53 -3.99
N VAL A 31 -20.38 19.24 -4.33
CA VAL A 31 -19.10 18.61 -4.68
C VAL A 31 -19.10 18.09 -6.10
N ALA A 32 -17.98 18.34 -6.81
CA ALA A 32 -17.66 17.66 -8.06
C ALA A 32 -16.34 16.87 -7.93
N VAL A 33 -16.28 15.72 -8.61
CA VAL A 33 -15.06 14.91 -8.75
C VAL A 33 -14.71 14.76 -10.21
N VAL A 34 -13.45 15.01 -10.56
CA VAL A 34 -12.92 14.79 -11.90
C VAL A 34 -12.08 13.52 -11.92
N GLU A 35 -12.39 12.59 -12.83
CA GLU A 35 -11.67 11.32 -12.99
C GLU A 35 -11.20 11.12 -14.43
N SER A 36 -9.89 10.95 -14.59
CA SER A 36 -9.26 10.86 -15.92
C SER A 36 -9.43 9.48 -16.59
N ARG A 37 -9.63 8.40 -15.84
CA ARG A 37 -9.71 7.02 -16.37
C ARG A 37 -11.05 6.63 -16.97
N GLY A 38 -12.08 7.44 -16.84
CA GLY A 38 -13.43 7.09 -17.27
C GLY A 38 -14.17 6.09 -16.36
N VAL A 39 -13.57 5.67 -15.25
CA VAL A 39 -14.15 4.80 -14.22
C VAL A 39 -13.66 5.20 -12.83
N LEU A 40 -14.54 5.12 -11.83
CA LEU A 40 -14.23 5.51 -10.45
C LEU A 40 -13.26 4.53 -9.75
N GLY A 41 -12.52 5.03 -8.75
CA GLY A 41 -11.73 4.22 -7.81
C GLY A 41 -10.22 4.40 -7.89
N GLY A 42 -9.70 5.11 -8.89
CA GLY A 42 -8.28 5.43 -9.04
C GLY A 42 -7.37 4.21 -9.13
N SER A 43 -6.06 4.43 -8.97
CA SER A 43 -5.04 3.36 -9.07
C SER A 43 -5.20 2.28 -8.00
N SER A 44 -5.71 2.59 -6.82
CA SER A 44 -5.94 1.62 -5.75
C SER A 44 -6.92 0.51 -6.17
N THR A 45 -7.97 0.85 -6.90
CA THR A 45 -8.98 -0.11 -7.36
C THR A 45 -8.54 -0.85 -8.63
N HIS A 46 -7.83 -0.19 -9.55
CA HIS A 46 -7.62 -0.72 -10.90
C HIS A 46 -6.22 -1.28 -11.14
N LEU A 47 -5.17 -0.80 -10.45
CA LEU A 47 -3.78 -1.11 -10.76
C LEU A 47 -2.96 -1.58 -9.54
N GLY A 48 -3.29 -1.11 -8.34
CA GLY A 48 -2.47 -1.34 -7.17
C GLY A 48 -3.10 -2.29 -6.17
N THR A 49 -3.77 -1.73 -5.17
CA THR A 49 -4.19 -2.43 -3.94
C THR A 49 -5.14 -3.59 -4.22
N ILE A 50 -6.27 -3.35 -4.90
CA ILE A 50 -7.29 -4.40 -5.09
C ILE A 50 -6.78 -5.54 -6.00
N PRO A 51 -6.21 -5.29 -7.20
CA PRO A 51 -5.72 -6.36 -8.05
C PRO A 51 -4.66 -7.22 -7.38
N SER A 52 -3.63 -6.62 -6.78
CA SER A 52 -2.53 -7.37 -6.17
C SER A 52 -2.97 -8.19 -4.96
N LYS A 53 -3.91 -7.68 -4.12
CA LYS A 53 -4.43 -8.42 -2.97
C LYS A 53 -5.36 -9.55 -3.40
N ALA A 54 -6.14 -9.36 -4.46
CA ALA A 54 -6.95 -10.43 -5.06
C ALA A 54 -6.07 -11.54 -5.68
N LEU A 55 -5.00 -11.16 -6.40
CA LEU A 55 -3.98 -12.10 -6.90
C LEU A 55 -3.35 -12.89 -5.74
N ARG A 56 -2.84 -12.17 -4.74
CA ARG A 56 -2.26 -12.79 -3.54
C ARG A 56 -3.22 -13.77 -2.87
N HIS A 57 -4.49 -13.40 -2.71
CA HIS A 57 -5.50 -14.26 -2.11
C HIS A 57 -5.65 -15.57 -2.89
N SER A 58 -5.77 -15.50 -4.22
CA SER A 58 -5.89 -16.67 -5.08
C SER A 58 -4.65 -17.56 -5.03
N VAL A 59 -3.45 -16.96 -5.09
CA VAL A 59 -2.19 -17.70 -4.97
C VAL A 59 -2.08 -18.41 -3.61
N ARG A 60 -2.48 -17.74 -2.54
CA ARG A 60 -2.49 -18.34 -1.21
C ARG A 60 -3.44 -19.52 -1.12
N GLN A 61 -4.62 -19.45 -1.74
CA GLN A 61 -5.56 -20.60 -1.80
C GLN A 61 -4.93 -21.78 -2.54
N ILE A 62 -4.26 -21.54 -3.66
CA ILE A 62 -3.54 -22.58 -4.42
C ILE A 62 -2.45 -23.23 -3.56
N LEU A 63 -1.65 -22.43 -2.87
CA LEU A 63 -0.60 -22.93 -1.97
C LEU A 63 -1.19 -23.76 -0.84
N ARG A 64 -2.26 -23.30 -0.20
CA ARG A 64 -2.95 -24.05 0.86
C ARG A 64 -3.51 -25.37 0.37
N PHE A 65 -4.10 -25.40 -0.83
CA PHE A 65 -4.56 -26.64 -1.45
C PHE A 65 -3.38 -27.59 -1.67
N ASN A 66 -2.30 -27.12 -2.29
CA ASN A 66 -1.15 -27.95 -2.65
C ASN A 66 -0.34 -28.45 -1.43
N THR A 67 -0.37 -27.73 -0.31
CA THR A 67 0.37 -28.11 0.93
C THR A 67 -0.46 -28.91 1.92
N SER A 68 -1.78 -28.93 1.77
CA SER A 68 -2.67 -29.64 2.68
C SER A 68 -2.53 -31.16 2.56
N SER A 69 -2.30 -31.84 3.69
CA SER A 69 -2.26 -33.31 3.75
C SER A 69 -3.57 -33.96 3.34
N LEU A 70 -4.71 -33.30 3.64
CA LEU A 70 -6.05 -33.76 3.25
C LEU A 70 -6.22 -33.78 1.72
N PHE A 71 -5.85 -32.66 1.06
CA PHE A 71 -6.04 -32.54 -0.39
C PHE A 71 -5.04 -33.35 -1.21
N ARG A 72 -3.84 -33.62 -0.68
CA ARG A 72 -2.87 -34.54 -1.33
C ARG A 72 -3.43 -35.97 -1.53
N GLN A 73 -4.42 -36.37 -0.75
CA GLN A 73 -5.08 -37.68 -0.88
C GLN A 73 -6.07 -37.73 -2.06
N ILE A 74 -6.52 -36.58 -2.57
CA ILE A 74 -7.54 -36.49 -3.62
C ILE A 74 -6.95 -36.17 -5.00
N GLY A 75 -5.67 -35.80 -5.10
CA GLY A 75 -5.06 -35.52 -6.39
C GLY A 75 -3.68 -34.90 -6.32
N GLU A 76 -3.09 -34.75 -7.50
CA GLU A 76 -1.81 -34.08 -7.69
C GLU A 76 -1.90 -32.56 -7.44
N PRO A 77 -0.78 -31.89 -7.09
CA PRO A 77 -0.70 -30.44 -6.98
C PRO A 77 -1.21 -29.75 -8.24
N ARG A 78 -2.02 -28.70 -8.05
CA ARG A 78 -2.58 -27.92 -9.14
C ARG A 78 -1.81 -26.62 -9.33
N TRP A 79 -1.51 -26.31 -10.58
CA TRP A 79 -0.83 -25.09 -10.98
C TRP A 79 -1.74 -24.32 -11.93
N PHE A 80 -1.78 -23.02 -11.73
CA PHE A 80 -2.56 -22.11 -12.54
C PHE A 80 -1.63 -21.08 -13.19
N SER A 81 -1.97 -20.63 -14.38
CA SER A 81 -1.24 -19.56 -15.01
C SER A 81 -1.52 -18.21 -14.33
N PHE A 82 -0.61 -17.26 -14.43
CA PHE A 82 -0.84 -15.91 -13.92
C PHE A 82 -2.11 -15.27 -14.51
N PRO A 83 -2.39 -15.35 -15.83
CA PRO A 83 -3.65 -14.86 -16.39
C PRO A 83 -4.91 -15.51 -15.79
N ASP A 84 -4.88 -16.81 -15.46
CA ASP A 84 -6.05 -17.47 -14.85
C ASP A 84 -6.30 -16.96 -13.43
N VAL A 85 -5.24 -16.70 -12.68
CA VAL A 85 -5.35 -16.13 -11.33
C VAL A 85 -5.82 -14.67 -11.39
N LEU A 86 -5.40 -13.92 -12.41
CA LEU A 86 -5.79 -12.52 -12.61
C LEU A 86 -7.28 -12.34 -12.87
N LYS A 87 -7.93 -13.25 -13.61
CA LYS A 87 -9.38 -13.19 -13.87
C LYS A 87 -10.23 -13.09 -12.60
N ASN A 88 -9.77 -13.70 -11.51
CA ASN A 88 -10.49 -13.57 -10.24
C ASN A 88 -10.40 -12.15 -9.66
N ALA A 89 -9.33 -11.42 -9.94
CA ALA A 89 -9.18 -10.02 -9.53
C ALA A 89 -10.14 -9.09 -10.30
N GLU A 90 -10.41 -9.35 -11.57
CA GLU A 90 -11.32 -8.56 -12.41
C GLU A 90 -12.73 -8.50 -11.79
N ASN A 91 -13.27 -9.64 -11.35
CA ASN A 91 -14.56 -9.71 -10.68
C ASN A 91 -14.63 -8.89 -9.37
N VAL A 92 -13.52 -8.78 -8.67
CA VAL A 92 -13.44 -7.96 -7.45
C VAL A 92 -13.43 -6.48 -7.81
N ILE A 93 -12.67 -6.10 -8.84
CA ILE A 93 -12.59 -4.72 -9.34
C ILE A 93 -13.99 -4.24 -9.77
N GLU A 94 -14.71 -5.00 -10.57
CA GLU A 94 -16.06 -4.66 -11.03
C GLU A 94 -17.03 -4.38 -9.87
N ARG A 95 -17.03 -5.27 -8.87
CA ARG A 95 -17.85 -5.07 -7.66
C ARG A 95 -17.45 -3.82 -6.87
N GLN A 96 -16.17 -3.52 -6.77
CA GLN A 96 -15.66 -2.33 -6.09
C GLN A 96 -16.05 -1.05 -6.83
N VAL A 97 -16.00 -1.03 -8.18
CA VAL A 97 -16.45 0.08 -9.01
C VAL A 97 -17.95 0.31 -8.84
N ALA A 98 -18.76 -0.75 -8.92
CA ALA A 98 -20.21 -0.64 -8.74
C ALA A 98 -20.59 -0.07 -7.36
N SER A 99 -19.91 -0.51 -6.30
CA SER A 99 -20.12 0.01 -4.95
C SER A 99 -19.82 1.50 -4.85
N ARG A 100 -18.66 1.93 -5.40
CA ARG A 100 -18.24 3.35 -5.40
C ARG A 100 -19.21 4.21 -6.20
N THR A 101 -19.59 3.78 -7.40
CA THR A 101 -20.60 4.49 -8.21
C THR A 101 -21.89 4.71 -7.42
N GLY A 102 -22.34 3.69 -6.67
CA GLY A 102 -23.48 3.80 -5.77
C GLY A 102 -23.25 4.78 -4.60
N TYR A 103 -22.02 4.88 -4.06
CA TYR A 103 -21.71 5.84 -3.00
C TYR A 103 -21.76 7.28 -3.51
N TYR A 104 -21.14 7.56 -4.65
CA TYR A 104 -21.15 8.88 -5.28
C TYR A 104 -22.58 9.32 -5.61
N ALA A 105 -23.38 8.46 -6.25
CA ALA A 105 -24.76 8.76 -6.59
C ALA A 105 -25.65 9.05 -5.35
N ARG A 106 -25.54 8.23 -4.29
CA ARG A 106 -26.31 8.44 -3.05
C ARG A 106 -25.95 9.75 -2.33
N ASN A 107 -24.72 10.20 -2.43
CA ASN A 107 -24.26 11.44 -1.82
C ASN A 107 -24.40 12.65 -2.77
N ARG A 108 -25.01 12.48 -3.96
CA ARG A 108 -25.26 13.55 -4.95
C ARG A 108 -23.97 14.27 -5.37
N ILE A 109 -22.88 13.52 -5.50
CA ILE A 109 -21.59 14.03 -5.98
C ILE A 109 -21.60 13.97 -7.50
N ASP A 110 -21.35 15.08 -8.16
CA ASP A 110 -21.24 15.15 -9.60
C ASP A 110 -19.88 14.59 -10.05
N VAL A 111 -19.88 13.71 -11.04
CA VAL A 111 -18.67 13.09 -11.58
C VAL A 111 -18.43 13.51 -13.02
N TYR A 112 -17.24 14.05 -13.28
CA TYR A 112 -16.79 14.44 -14.60
C TYR A 112 -15.66 13.55 -15.06
N PHE A 113 -15.83 12.90 -16.19
CA PHE A 113 -14.79 12.06 -16.79
C PHE A 113 -13.96 12.86 -17.79
N GLY A 114 -12.69 13.06 -17.47
CA GLY A 114 -11.75 13.82 -18.29
C GLY A 114 -10.48 14.19 -17.53
N THR A 115 -9.55 14.79 -18.25
CA THR A 115 -8.29 15.31 -17.68
C THR A 115 -8.51 16.75 -17.21
N ALA A 116 -8.24 17.02 -15.94
CA ALA A 116 -8.31 18.36 -15.37
C ALA A 116 -7.00 19.12 -15.54
N SER A 117 -7.09 20.41 -15.79
CA SER A 117 -5.97 21.35 -15.77
C SER A 117 -6.43 22.67 -15.16
N PHE A 118 -5.62 23.25 -14.28
CA PHE A 118 -5.92 24.55 -13.68
C PHE A 118 -5.93 25.66 -14.73
N ALA A 119 -7.00 26.44 -14.75
CA ALA A 119 -7.06 27.70 -15.48
C ALA A 119 -6.65 28.88 -14.56
N ASP A 120 -7.05 28.83 -13.30
CA ASP A 120 -6.68 29.73 -12.21
C ASP A 120 -6.90 29.03 -10.84
N GLU A 121 -6.68 29.74 -9.72
CA GLU A 121 -6.78 29.20 -8.36
C GLU A 121 -8.19 28.76 -7.92
N HIS A 122 -9.22 29.10 -8.70
CA HIS A 122 -10.62 28.76 -8.45
C HIS A 122 -11.27 27.99 -9.59
N SER A 123 -10.55 27.72 -10.69
CA SER A 123 -11.17 27.06 -11.82
C SER A 123 -10.27 26.03 -12.49
N VAL A 124 -10.89 24.95 -12.93
CA VAL A 124 -10.24 23.91 -13.74
C VAL A 124 -11.01 23.68 -15.03
N ASP A 125 -10.28 23.48 -16.11
CA ASP A 125 -10.79 23.01 -17.38
C ASP A 125 -10.70 21.48 -17.40
N VAL A 126 -11.82 20.82 -17.72
CA VAL A 126 -11.91 19.36 -17.82
C VAL A 126 -12.07 18.97 -19.29
N VAL A 127 -11.05 18.37 -19.84
CA VAL A 127 -11.04 17.86 -21.21
C VAL A 127 -11.60 16.45 -21.23
N GLY A 128 -12.88 16.31 -21.50
CA GLY A 128 -13.57 15.04 -21.65
C GLY A 128 -13.52 14.51 -23.12
N PRO A 129 -14.08 13.31 -23.36
CA PRO A 129 -14.04 12.68 -24.69
C PRO A 129 -14.74 13.48 -25.81
N SER A 130 -15.75 14.27 -25.48
CA SER A 130 -16.59 14.97 -26.45
C SER A 130 -16.66 16.49 -26.25
N ARG A 131 -16.24 17.01 -25.11
CA ARG A 131 -16.35 18.44 -24.78
C ARG A 131 -15.35 18.85 -23.71
N VAL A 132 -15.09 20.16 -23.67
CA VAL A 132 -14.36 20.80 -22.58
C VAL A 132 -15.36 21.50 -21.67
N GLU A 133 -15.26 21.27 -20.37
CA GLU A 133 -16.10 21.85 -19.34
C GLU A 133 -15.25 22.66 -18.36
N LYS A 134 -15.73 23.81 -17.91
CA LYS A 134 -15.07 24.59 -16.85
C LYS A 134 -15.81 24.40 -15.53
N LEU A 135 -15.10 23.94 -14.52
CA LEU A 135 -15.59 23.85 -13.15
C LEU A 135 -14.98 24.99 -12.33
N VAL A 136 -15.84 25.72 -11.63
CA VAL A 136 -15.43 26.80 -10.72
C VAL A 136 -15.75 26.38 -9.31
N ALA A 137 -14.82 26.56 -8.38
CA ALA A 137 -14.98 26.16 -7.00
C ALA A 137 -14.41 27.21 -6.02
N ASN A 138 -14.94 27.22 -4.80
CA ASN A 138 -14.32 27.97 -3.72
C ASN A 138 -12.96 27.36 -3.38
N GLU A 139 -12.90 26.01 -3.28
CA GLU A 139 -11.73 25.24 -2.92
C GLU A 139 -11.51 24.07 -3.87
N ILE A 140 -10.25 23.70 -4.10
CA ILE A 140 -9.88 22.57 -4.97
C ILE A 140 -8.96 21.60 -4.21
N ILE A 141 -9.23 20.29 -4.30
CA ILE A 141 -8.40 19.24 -3.69
C ILE A 141 -7.72 18.43 -4.79
N ILE A 142 -6.39 18.43 -4.81
CA ILE A 142 -5.58 17.61 -5.71
C ILE A 142 -5.42 16.21 -5.08
N ALA A 143 -6.07 15.20 -5.68
CA ALA A 143 -6.06 13.81 -5.25
C ALA A 143 -5.68 12.86 -6.42
N THR A 144 -4.81 13.32 -7.30
CA THR A 144 -4.44 12.65 -8.57
C THR A 144 -3.56 11.43 -8.38
N GLY A 145 -3.03 11.22 -7.17
CA GLY A 145 -2.26 10.04 -6.82
C GLY A 145 -0.90 9.96 -7.50
N SER A 146 -0.44 8.76 -7.78
CA SER A 146 0.88 8.49 -8.33
C SER A 146 0.86 7.36 -9.36
N ARG A 147 1.94 7.25 -10.13
CA ARG A 147 2.24 6.19 -11.10
C ARG A 147 3.63 5.59 -10.85
N PRO A 148 3.96 4.40 -11.41
CA PRO A 148 5.32 3.88 -11.35
C PRO A 148 6.32 4.89 -11.94
N TYR A 149 7.46 5.06 -11.25
CA TYR A 149 8.57 5.80 -11.83
C TYR A 149 9.19 4.99 -12.95
N ARG A 150 9.39 5.61 -14.12
CA ARG A 150 10.03 5.02 -15.29
C ARG A 150 11.28 5.82 -15.63
N PRO A 151 12.49 5.30 -15.36
CA PRO A 151 13.72 5.98 -15.80
C PRO A 151 13.83 5.98 -17.32
N ALA A 152 14.41 7.05 -17.88
CA ALA A 152 14.45 7.28 -19.32
C ALA A 152 15.35 6.27 -20.08
N ASP A 153 16.27 5.63 -19.38
CA ASP A 153 17.22 4.63 -19.93
C ASP A 153 16.66 3.19 -19.92
N VAL A 154 15.40 2.99 -19.51
CA VAL A 154 14.71 1.69 -19.54
C VAL A 154 13.58 1.70 -20.56
N ASP A 155 13.64 0.77 -21.51
CA ASP A 155 12.62 0.65 -22.57
C ASP A 155 11.37 -0.10 -22.07
N PHE A 156 10.41 0.60 -21.50
CA PHE A 156 9.11 0.06 -21.09
C PHE A 156 8.15 -0.28 -22.25
N ASN A 157 8.53 -0.02 -23.50
CA ASN A 157 7.76 -0.49 -24.67
C ASN A 157 8.12 -1.93 -25.04
N HIS A 158 9.23 -2.46 -24.50
CA HIS A 158 9.61 -3.85 -24.71
C HIS A 158 8.60 -4.81 -24.03
N PRO A 159 8.06 -5.84 -24.74
CA PRO A 159 6.98 -6.70 -24.26
C PRO A 159 7.33 -7.60 -23.06
N ARG A 160 8.56 -7.55 -22.58
CA ARG A 160 9.05 -8.32 -21.43
C ARG A 160 9.56 -7.45 -20.28
N ILE A 161 9.42 -6.13 -20.39
CA ILE A 161 9.80 -5.17 -19.35
C ILE A 161 8.54 -4.51 -18.81
N TYR A 162 8.25 -4.74 -17.55
CA TYR A 162 7.03 -4.33 -16.87
C TYR A 162 7.33 -3.38 -15.71
N ASP A 163 6.37 -2.57 -15.35
CA ASP A 163 6.23 -1.94 -14.05
C ASP A 163 5.03 -2.53 -13.28
N SER A 164 4.74 -2.00 -12.08
CA SER A 164 3.65 -2.51 -11.24
C SER A 164 2.25 -2.37 -11.84
N ASP A 165 2.07 -1.47 -12.79
CA ASP A 165 0.79 -1.27 -13.46
C ASP A 165 0.68 -2.22 -14.69
N THR A 166 1.74 -2.32 -15.48
CA THR A 166 1.74 -3.11 -16.72
C THR A 166 1.92 -4.61 -16.49
N ILE A 167 2.44 -5.04 -15.34
CA ILE A 167 2.53 -6.48 -14.99
C ILE A 167 1.15 -7.14 -14.95
N LEU A 168 0.08 -6.40 -14.68
CA LEU A 168 -1.29 -6.91 -14.69
C LEU A 168 -1.78 -7.30 -16.09
N SER A 169 -1.08 -6.89 -17.16
CA SER A 169 -1.36 -7.31 -18.54
C SER A 169 -0.55 -8.53 -19.01
N LEU A 170 0.19 -9.17 -18.11
CA LEU A 170 1.04 -10.32 -18.42
C LEU A 170 0.20 -11.50 -18.96
N SER A 171 0.44 -11.87 -20.21
CA SER A 171 -0.34 -12.87 -20.94
C SER A 171 0.10 -14.33 -20.70
N HIS A 172 1.18 -14.55 -19.96
CA HIS A 172 1.73 -15.87 -19.67
C HIS A 172 2.47 -15.88 -18.35
N THR A 173 2.69 -17.02 -17.74
CA THR A 173 3.52 -17.16 -16.54
C THR A 173 4.97 -17.33 -16.95
N PRO A 174 5.90 -16.43 -16.58
CA PRO A 174 7.33 -16.60 -16.85
C PRO A 174 7.89 -17.77 -16.03
N ARG A 175 8.94 -18.42 -16.52
CA ARG A 175 9.69 -19.40 -15.71
C ARG A 175 10.61 -18.71 -14.73
N ARG A 176 11.19 -17.58 -15.13
CA ARG A 176 12.07 -16.75 -14.31
C ARG A 176 11.73 -15.28 -14.50
N LEU A 177 11.62 -14.55 -13.38
CA LEU A 177 11.32 -13.13 -13.35
C LEU A 177 12.38 -12.39 -12.53
N ILE A 178 12.94 -11.32 -13.08
CA ILE A 178 13.74 -10.37 -12.32
C ILE A 178 12.80 -9.30 -11.78
N ILE A 179 12.89 -9.01 -10.46
CA ILE A 179 12.19 -7.90 -9.82
C ILE A 179 13.26 -6.95 -9.27
N TYR A 180 13.23 -5.69 -9.74
CA TYR A 180 14.18 -4.67 -9.31
C TYR A 180 13.49 -3.64 -8.40
N GLY A 181 13.95 -3.58 -7.14
CA GLY A 181 13.38 -2.81 -6.04
C GLY A 181 12.68 -3.72 -5.02
N ALA A 182 13.26 -3.86 -3.82
CA ALA A 182 12.74 -4.69 -2.72
C ALA A 182 11.96 -3.85 -1.68
N GLY A 183 11.19 -2.88 -2.16
CA GLY A 183 10.14 -2.18 -1.40
C GLY A 183 8.87 -3.04 -1.29
N VAL A 184 7.76 -2.42 -0.83
CA VAL A 184 6.46 -3.09 -0.64
C VAL A 184 6.03 -3.84 -1.90
N ILE A 185 5.99 -3.15 -3.04
CA ILE A 185 5.51 -3.71 -4.31
C ILE A 185 6.39 -4.89 -4.76
N GLY A 186 7.72 -4.72 -4.71
CA GLY A 186 8.64 -5.78 -5.13
C GLY A 186 8.56 -7.02 -4.25
N CYS A 187 8.44 -6.88 -2.93
CA CYS A 187 8.29 -8.00 -2.00
C CYS A 187 6.94 -8.71 -2.16
N GLU A 188 5.84 -7.96 -2.39
CA GLU A 188 4.52 -8.54 -2.65
C GLU A 188 4.53 -9.38 -3.95
N TYR A 189 5.01 -8.82 -5.06
CA TYR A 189 5.10 -9.56 -6.32
C TYR A 189 6.10 -10.71 -6.26
N ALA A 190 7.23 -10.57 -5.54
CA ALA A 190 8.16 -11.67 -5.33
C ALA A 190 7.48 -12.87 -4.66
N SER A 191 6.66 -12.63 -3.63
CA SER A 191 5.93 -13.70 -2.95
C SER A 191 4.79 -14.28 -3.80
N ILE A 192 4.09 -13.46 -4.60
CA ILE A 192 3.04 -13.90 -5.53
C ILE A 192 3.61 -14.82 -6.61
N PHE A 193 4.66 -14.36 -7.33
CA PHE A 193 5.25 -15.13 -8.40
C PHE A 193 5.97 -16.40 -7.90
N SER A 194 6.68 -16.32 -6.78
CA SER A 194 7.25 -17.48 -6.11
C SER A 194 6.16 -18.51 -5.74
N GLY A 195 5.02 -18.05 -5.23
CA GLY A 195 3.86 -18.90 -4.93
C GLY A 195 3.24 -19.57 -6.16
N LEU A 196 3.45 -19.04 -7.36
CA LEU A 196 3.07 -19.64 -8.64
C LEU A 196 4.17 -20.55 -9.22
N GLY A 197 5.28 -20.78 -8.50
CA GLY A 197 6.38 -21.61 -8.95
C GLY A 197 7.37 -20.92 -9.88
N VAL A 198 7.32 -19.61 -10.02
CA VAL A 198 8.26 -18.79 -10.80
C VAL A 198 9.57 -18.64 -10.02
N LEU A 199 10.70 -18.81 -10.68
CA LEU A 199 12.01 -18.48 -10.12
C LEU A 199 12.18 -16.96 -10.10
N VAL A 200 12.33 -16.38 -8.90
CA VAL A 200 12.39 -14.92 -8.74
C VAL A 200 13.80 -14.49 -8.31
N ASP A 201 14.40 -13.56 -9.06
CA ASP A 201 15.56 -12.77 -8.62
C ASP A 201 15.05 -11.41 -8.12
N LEU A 202 15.03 -11.21 -6.79
CA LEU A 202 14.68 -9.94 -6.16
C LEU A 202 15.95 -9.13 -5.89
N ILE A 203 16.08 -7.97 -6.52
CA ILE A 203 17.32 -7.20 -6.54
C ILE A 203 17.07 -5.82 -5.95
N ASP A 204 17.95 -5.37 -5.08
CA ASP A 204 17.87 -4.03 -4.47
C ASP A 204 19.28 -3.47 -4.23
N ASN A 205 19.40 -2.16 -4.35
CA ASN A 205 20.64 -1.43 -4.05
C ASN A 205 20.89 -1.26 -2.54
N ARG A 206 19.92 -1.57 -1.70
CA ARG A 206 20.00 -1.55 -0.23
C ARG A 206 20.44 -2.91 0.30
N ASN A 207 20.89 -2.91 1.54
CA ASN A 207 21.35 -4.12 2.25
C ASN A 207 20.22 -4.89 2.95
N GLN A 208 18.99 -4.36 2.97
CA GLN A 208 17.84 -4.92 3.67
C GLN A 208 16.54 -4.70 2.90
N LEU A 209 15.61 -5.66 2.99
CA LEU A 209 14.25 -5.51 2.49
C LEU A 209 13.48 -4.57 3.42
N LEU A 210 12.57 -3.74 2.85
CA LEU A 210 11.60 -2.99 3.64
C LEU A 210 12.23 -2.27 4.85
N ASN A 211 13.31 -1.53 4.64
CA ASN A 211 14.16 -0.93 5.67
C ASN A 211 13.47 0.05 6.64
N PHE A 212 12.20 0.37 6.40
CA PHE A 212 11.36 1.19 7.29
C PHE A 212 10.60 0.36 8.34
N LEU A 213 10.61 -0.96 8.23
CA LEU A 213 10.05 -1.86 9.23
C LEU A 213 11.04 -2.14 10.37
N ASP A 214 10.54 -2.79 11.41
CA ASP A 214 11.38 -3.40 12.44
C ASP A 214 12.30 -4.46 11.81
N ASP A 215 13.58 -4.46 12.20
CA ASP A 215 14.62 -5.28 11.58
C ASP A 215 14.30 -6.77 11.64
N GLU A 216 13.79 -7.25 12.77
CA GLU A 216 13.46 -8.65 12.96
C GLU A 216 12.31 -9.11 12.04
N ILE A 217 11.36 -8.22 11.74
CA ILE A 217 10.28 -8.50 10.78
C ILE A 217 10.81 -8.58 9.34
N SER A 218 11.72 -7.66 8.97
CA SER A 218 12.36 -7.67 7.66
C SER A 218 13.22 -8.92 7.45
N ASP A 219 13.96 -9.33 8.49
CA ASP A 219 14.78 -10.55 8.47
C ASP A 219 13.92 -11.81 8.36
N ALA A 220 12.80 -11.86 9.09
CA ALA A 220 11.86 -12.98 9.02
C ALA A 220 11.26 -13.12 7.61
N LEU A 221 10.89 -12.02 6.95
CA LEU A 221 10.44 -12.03 5.57
C LEU A 221 11.55 -12.49 4.62
N SER A 222 12.77 -11.94 4.77
CA SER A 222 13.92 -12.27 3.93
C SER A 222 14.24 -13.78 4.00
N TYR A 223 14.26 -14.34 5.21
CA TYR A 223 14.45 -15.76 5.43
C TYR A 223 13.35 -16.59 4.76
N HIS A 224 12.08 -16.19 4.93
CA HIS A 224 10.94 -16.90 4.36
C HIS A 224 10.95 -16.87 2.82
N LEU A 225 11.23 -15.72 2.20
CA LEU A 225 11.32 -15.61 0.74
C LEU A 225 12.43 -16.51 0.19
N ARG A 226 13.62 -16.54 0.82
CA ARG A 226 14.74 -17.42 0.44
C ARG A 226 14.35 -18.90 0.56
N SER A 227 13.63 -19.28 1.62
CA SER A 227 13.14 -20.65 1.81
C SER A 227 12.11 -21.06 0.75
N ASN A 228 11.48 -20.09 0.07
CA ASN A 228 10.55 -20.28 -1.04
C ASN A 228 11.17 -19.98 -2.41
N ASN A 229 12.48 -20.22 -2.58
CA ASN A 229 13.23 -20.12 -3.83
C ASN A 229 13.30 -18.69 -4.44
N VAL A 230 13.13 -17.64 -3.66
CA VAL A 230 13.43 -16.27 -4.09
C VAL A 230 14.92 -16.01 -3.86
N LEU A 231 15.66 -15.71 -4.93
CA LEU A 231 17.05 -15.32 -4.84
C LEU A 231 17.15 -13.81 -4.60
N ILE A 232 17.48 -13.43 -3.36
CA ILE A 232 17.60 -12.02 -2.97
C ILE A 232 19.04 -11.56 -3.15
N ARG A 233 19.23 -10.46 -3.89
CA ARG A 233 20.52 -9.82 -4.16
C ARG A 233 20.50 -8.40 -3.61
N HIS A 234 21.21 -8.20 -2.51
CA HIS A 234 21.41 -6.91 -1.88
C HIS A 234 22.62 -6.17 -2.45
N ASN A 235 22.64 -4.85 -2.30
CA ASN A 235 23.73 -3.96 -2.72
C ASN A 235 24.07 -4.11 -4.21
N GLU A 236 23.06 -4.34 -5.05
CA GLU A 236 23.22 -4.48 -6.49
C GLU A 236 22.47 -3.36 -7.20
N GLU A 237 23.19 -2.62 -8.03
CA GLU A 237 22.62 -1.59 -8.87
C GLU A 237 22.58 -2.03 -10.33
N TYR A 238 21.49 -1.73 -11.02
CA TYR A 238 21.45 -1.94 -12.47
C TYR A 238 22.38 -0.96 -13.19
N GLU A 239 22.98 -1.43 -14.24
CA GLU A 239 23.73 -0.64 -15.22
C GLU A 239 22.88 -0.38 -16.45
N ARG A 240 22.27 -1.43 -16.99
CA ARG A 240 21.33 -1.38 -18.12
C ARG A 240 20.45 -2.63 -18.16
N ILE A 241 19.29 -2.49 -18.80
CA ILE A 241 18.36 -3.59 -19.08
C ILE A 241 18.27 -3.75 -20.58
N GLU A 242 18.59 -4.94 -21.07
CA GLU A 242 18.60 -5.29 -22.48
C GLU A 242 17.43 -6.22 -22.79
N GLY A 243 16.47 -5.74 -23.58
CA GLY A 243 15.41 -6.57 -24.13
C GLY A 243 15.95 -7.46 -25.25
N VAL A 244 15.59 -8.76 -25.25
CA VAL A 244 15.93 -9.73 -26.27
C VAL A 244 14.68 -10.48 -26.72
N ASP A 245 14.69 -11.14 -27.89
CA ASP A 245 13.51 -11.81 -28.48
C ASP A 245 12.70 -12.67 -27.49
N LYS A 246 13.37 -13.41 -26.62
CA LYS A 246 12.74 -14.38 -25.71
C LYS A 246 12.88 -14.02 -24.22
N GLY A 247 13.23 -12.78 -23.87
CA GLY A 247 13.41 -12.41 -22.47
C GLY A 247 14.10 -11.07 -22.30
N VAL A 248 14.85 -10.98 -21.19
CA VAL A 248 15.64 -9.81 -20.82
C VAL A 248 17.00 -10.22 -20.25
N ILE A 249 17.98 -9.33 -20.36
CA ILE A 249 19.27 -9.45 -19.71
C ILE A 249 19.47 -8.21 -18.85
N LEU A 250 19.52 -8.38 -17.55
CA LEU A 250 19.90 -7.32 -16.62
C LEU A 250 21.42 -7.32 -16.45
N HIS A 251 22.05 -6.20 -16.71
CA HIS A 251 23.45 -5.94 -16.44
C HIS A 251 23.55 -5.12 -15.14
N LEU A 252 24.34 -5.62 -14.20
CA LEU A 252 24.57 -4.98 -12.91
C LEU A 252 25.95 -4.28 -12.90
N LYS A 253 26.06 -3.17 -12.18
CA LYS A 253 27.33 -2.45 -12.01
C LYS A 253 28.45 -3.31 -11.42
N SER A 254 28.10 -4.37 -10.69
CA SER A 254 29.06 -5.39 -10.20
C SER A 254 29.65 -6.28 -11.29
N GLY A 255 29.25 -6.10 -12.57
CA GLY A 255 29.66 -6.93 -13.71
C GLY A 255 28.84 -8.20 -13.89
N LYS A 256 27.91 -8.53 -13.00
CA LYS A 256 27.01 -9.68 -13.14
C LYS A 256 25.98 -9.43 -14.24
N LYS A 257 25.60 -10.54 -14.93
CA LYS A 257 24.53 -10.54 -15.93
C LYS A 257 23.50 -11.59 -15.55
N ILE A 258 22.23 -11.19 -15.50
CA ILE A 258 21.12 -12.08 -15.13
C ILE A 258 20.15 -12.14 -16.30
N LYS A 259 19.85 -13.37 -16.77
CA LYS A 259 18.86 -13.63 -17.83
C LYS A 259 17.56 -14.09 -17.21
N ALA A 260 16.44 -13.59 -17.72
CA ALA A 260 15.09 -14.00 -17.32
C ALA A 260 14.08 -13.88 -18.48
N ASP A 261 12.90 -14.46 -18.31
CA ASP A 261 11.82 -14.35 -19.29
C ASP A 261 11.11 -13.00 -19.24
N GLY A 262 11.21 -12.29 -18.09
CA GLY A 262 10.65 -10.96 -17.89
C GLY A 262 11.38 -10.19 -16.81
N PHE A 263 11.14 -8.89 -16.79
CA PHE A 263 11.68 -7.94 -15.84
C PHE A 263 10.55 -7.06 -15.28
N LEU A 264 10.52 -6.89 -13.97
CA LEU A 264 9.56 -6.04 -13.27
C LEU A 264 10.29 -4.93 -12.51
N TRP A 265 10.02 -3.70 -12.89
CA TRP A 265 10.53 -2.51 -12.21
C TRP A 265 9.61 -2.12 -11.05
N CYS A 266 10.14 -2.11 -9.83
CA CYS A 266 9.43 -1.74 -8.60
C CYS A 266 10.15 -0.66 -7.79
N ASN A 267 11.00 0.16 -8.45
CA ASN A 267 11.85 1.13 -7.75
C ASN A 267 11.33 2.56 -7.90
N GLY A 268 10.37 2.91 -7.06
CA GLY A 268 9.85 4.27 -6.91
C GLY A 268 8.53 4.55 -7.62
N ARG A 269 7.91 5.66 -7.21
CA ARG A 269 6.68 6.21 -7.78
C ARG A 269 6.84 7.72 -8.02
N THR A 270 6.06 8.24 -8.94
CA THR A 270 6.01 9.66 -9.33
C THR A 270 4.59 10.17 -9.16
N GLY A 271 4.39 11.33 -8.55
CA GLY A 271 3.09 12.00 -8.45
C GLY A 271 2.54 12.39 -9.82
N ASN A 272 1.23 12.35 -9.96
CA ASN A 272 0.53 12.67 -11.21
C ASN A 272 0.21 14.17 -11.27
N THR A 273 1.21 14.99 -11.56
CA THR A 273 1.10 16.45 -11.59
C THR A 273 1.38 17.08 -12.97
N ASP A 274 1.95 16.33 -13.90
CA ASP A 274 2.48 16.84 -15.18
C ASP A 274 1.45 17.53 -16.07
N GLN A 275 0.17 17.16 -15.95
CA GLN A 275 -0.92 17.68 -16.81
C GLN A 275 -1.85 18.64 -16.07
N LEU A 276 -1.52 18.99 -14.83
CA LEU A 276 -2.41 19.82 -14.00
C LEU A 276 -2.33 21.31 -14.33
N GLY A 277 -1.28 21.78 -15.03
CA GLY A 277 -1.08 23.20 -15.28
C GLY A 277 -0.76 23.96 -13.97
N LEU A 278 0.07 23.37 -13.09
CA LEU A 278 0.41 23.94 -11.79
C LEU A 278 1.05 25.34 -11.90
N GLU A 279 1.72 25.61 -13.01
CA GLU A 279 2.31 26.90 -13.34
C GLU A 279 1.28 28.04 -13.42
N ASN A 280 0.02 27.73 -13.83
CA ASN A 280 -1.06 28.71 -13.92
C ASN A 280 -1.54 29.22 -12.55
N ILE A 281 -1.18 28.51 -11.49
CA ILE A 281 -1.56 28.84 -10.11
C ILE A 281 -0.33 29.09 -9.22
N GLY A 282 0.87 29.16 -9.80
CA GLY A 282 2.10 29.41 -9.07
C GLY A 282 2.57 28.25 -8.17
N LEU A 283 2.04 27.04 -8.37
CA LEU A 283 2.52 25.83 -7.70
C LEU A 283 3.60 25.13 -8.49
N THR A 284 4.46 24.42 -7.79
CA THR A 284 5.48 23.54 -8.37
C THR A 284 5.49 22.20 -7.68
N ALA A 285 5.76 21.13 -8.42
CA ALA A 285 6.00 19.81 -7.87
C ALA A 285 7.51 19.58 -7.70
N ASN A 286 7.90 18.74 -6.75
CA ASN A 286 9.29 18.34 -6.57
C ASN A 286 9.76 17.39 -7.71
N GLY A 287 11.03 16.98 -7.68
CA GLY A 287 11.61 16.07 -8.70
C GLY A 287 10.94 14.70 -8.81
N ARG A 288 10.04 14.35 -7.89
CA ARG A 288 9.20 13.15 -7.93
C ARG A 288 7.74 13.45 -8.28
N GLY A 289 7.43 14.65 -8.75
CA GLY A 289 6.08 15.07 -9.09
C GLY A 289 5.15 15.21 -7.88
N GLN A 290 5.69 15.41 -6.68
CA GLN A 290 4.90 15.54 -5.45
C GLN A 290 4.72 17.01 -5.08
N ILE A 291 3.58 17.31 -4.44
CA ILE A 291 3.21 18.65 -3.98
C ILE A 291 3.42 18.72 -2.47
N ASP A 292 4.11 19.76 -2.00
CA ASP A 292 4.27 20.03 -0.58
C ASP A 292 3.00 20.65 0.01
N VAL A 293 2.63 20.21 1.23
CA VAL A 293 1.47 20.69 1.98
C VAL A 293 1.84 20.97 3.44
N ASP A 294 1.06 21.83 4.08
CA ASP A 294 1.13 22.06 5.53
C ASP A 294 0.39 20.95 6.34
N GLU A 295 0.32 21.13 7.65
CA GLU A 295 -0.36 20.22 8.58
C GLU A 295 -1.87 20.10 8.37
N TYR A 296 -2.46 21.02 7.60
CA TYR A 296 -3.88 21.05 7.21
C TYR A 296 -4.12 20.52 5.79
N TYR A 297 -3.11 19.96 5.13
CA TYR A 297 -3.12 19.54 3.72
C TYR A 297 -3.27 20.68 2.71
N ARG A 298 -3.02 21.94 3.11
CA ARG A 298 -3.06 23.12 2.27
C ARG A 298 -1.74 23.27 1.53
N THR A 299 -1.80 23.60 0.25
CA THR A 299 -0.60 23.94 -0.55
C THR A 299 -0.14 25.38 -0.28
N ALA A 300 0.87 25.84 -1.01
CA ALA A 300 1.26 27.26 -0.97
C ALA A 300 0.16 28.22 -1.49
N VAL A 301 -0.85 27.71 -2.18
CA VAL A 301 -2.05 28.46 -2.62
C VAL A 301 -3.18 28.18 -1.65
N PRO A 302 -3.71 29.19 -0.92
CA PRO A 302 -4.62 28.98 0.19
C PRO A 302 -5.94 28.25 -0.13
N THR A 303 -6.40 28.35 -1.37
CA THR A 303 -7.65 27.70 -1.85
C THR A 303 -7.42 26.29 -2.39
N ILE A 304 -6.16 25.82 -2.39
CA ILE A 304 -5.81 24.54 -2.99
C ILE A 304 -5.15 23.62 -1.96
N TYR A 305 -5.74 22.44 -1.84
CA TYR A 305 -5.30 21.35 -0.96
C TYR A 305 -4.76 20.18 -1.80
N ALA A 306 -3.95 19.31 -1.19
CA ALA A 306 -3.52 18.07 -1.83
C ALA A 306 -3.49 16.92 -0.82
N ALA A 307 -3.85 15.70 -1.25
CA ALA A 307 -3.91 14.52 -0.40
C ALA A 307 -3.65 13.21 -1.17
N GLY A 308 -3.19 12.20 -0.46
CA GLY A 308 -2.86 10.88 -1.01
C GLY A 308 -1.45 10.84 -1.63
N ASP A 309 -1.21 9.90 -2.52
CA ASP A 309 0.12 9.64 -3.08
C ASP A 309 0.77 10.86 -3.76
N VAL A 310 -0.01 11.85 -4.20
CA VAL A 310 0.49 13.08 -4.82
C VAL A 310 1.30 13.95 -3.85
N ILE A 311 1.10 13.80 -2.53
CA ILE A 311 1.92 14.45 -1.51
C ILE A 311 3.06 13.56 -0.98
N GLY A 312 3.16 12.31 -1.46
CA GLY A 312 4.24 11.38 -1.11
C GLY A 312 3.89 10.42 0.03
N TRP A 313 4.75 10.35 1.04
CA TRP A 313 4.60 9.45 2.18
C TRP A 313 3.30 9.71 2.96
N PRO A 314 2.60 8.64 3.46
CA PRO A 314 2.99 7.23 3.48
C PRO A 314 2.58 6.42 2.24
N SER A 315 1.88 6.99 1.25
CA SER A 315 1.47 6.32 -0.01
C SER A 315 0.71 5.00 0.22
N LEU A 316 -0.21 5.00 1.18
CA LEU A 316 -1.10 3.89 1.52
C LEU A 316 -2.55 4.28 1.26
N SER A 317 -3.35 3.36 0.72
CA SER A 317 -4.76 3.64 0.40
C SER A 317 -5.61 4.06 1.60
N SER A 318 -5.36 3.49 2.79
CA SER A 318 -6.02 3.88 4.04
C SER A 318 -5.65 5.29 4.47
N ALA A 319 -4.35 5.58 4.51
CA ALA A 319 -3.86 6.93 4.82
C ALA A 319 -4.38 7.97 3.81
N ALA A 320 -4.35 7.65 2.52
CA ALA A 320 -4.86 8.53 1.48
C ALA A 320 -6.35 8.87 1.69
N TYR A 321 -7.18 7.88 2.06
CA TYR A 321 -8.59 8.11 2.37
C TYR A 321 -8.76 9.08 3.55
N ASP A 322 -8.02 8.86 4.64
CA ASP A 322 -8.08 9.72 5.82
C ASP A 322 -7.46 11.11 5.57
N GLN A 323 -6.37 11.21 4.80
CA GLN A 323 -5.80 12.48 4.36
C GLN A 323 -6.81 13.30 3.56
N GLY A 324 -7.51 12.68 2.59
CA GLY A 324 -8.56 13.35 1.82
C GLY A 324 -9.73 13.82 2.69
N ARG A 325 -10.15 12.98 3.65
CA ARG A 325 -11.17 13.30 4.62
C ARG A 325 -10.76 14.48 5.51
N SER A 326 -9.50 14.51 5.97
CA SER A 326 -8.96 15.59 6.78
C SER A 326 -8.83 16.89 5.98
N ALA A 327 -8.33 16.84 4.73
CA ALA A 327 -8.26 18.00 3.85
C ALA A 327 -9.64 18.64 3.64
N ALA A 328 -10.66 17.82 3.35
CA ALA A 328 -12.04 18.32 3.24
C ALA A 328 -12.59 18.82 4.58
N GLY A 329 -12.24 18.19 5.70
CA GLY A 329 -12.61 18.63 7.04
C GLY A 329 -12.08 20.01 7.37
N ASN A 330 -10.82 20.29 7.03
CA ASN A 330 -10.18 21.59 7.24
C ASN A 330 -10.75 22.71 6.36
N ILE A 331 -11.35 22.38 5.20
CA ILE A 331 -12.13 23.32 4.38
C ILE A 331 -13.46 23.68 5.08
N ILE A 332 -14.04 22.74 5.84
CA ILE A 332 -15.34 22.92 6.49
C ILE A 332 -15.20 23.64 7.83
N ASP A 333 -14.18 23.26 8.60
CA ASP A 333 -13.89 23.75 9.95
C ASP A 333 -12.37 23.64 10.19
N GLU A 334 -11.65 24.76 10.16
CA GLU A 334 -10.17 24.81 10.18
C GLU A 334 -9.55 24.16 11.41
N ASP A 335 -10.26 24.01 12.52
CA ASP A 335 -9.72 23.45 13.76
C ASP A 335 -10.11 21.96 13.99
N ALA A 336 -10.83 21.35 13.07
CA ALA A 336 -11.50 20.06 13.31
C ALA A 336 -10.65 18.83 13.02
N TRP A 337 -9.58 18.93 12.20
CA TRP A 337 -8.89 17.77 11.65
C TRP A 337 -7.38 17.86 11.75
N HIS A 338 -6.74 16.75 12.09
CA HIS A 338 -5.31 16.64 12.28
C HIS A 338 -4.62 15.96 11.10
N PHE A 339 -3.32 16.20 10.99
CA PHE A 339 -2.47 15.47 10.06
C PHE A 339 -2.47 13.97 10.39
N VAL A 340 -2.55 13.12 9.36
CA VAL A 340 -2.60 11.66 9.51
C VAL A 340 -1.16 11.13 9.60
N ASP A 341 -0.68 10.84 10.79
CA ASP A 341 0.70 10.43 11.08
C ASP A 341 0.83 8.99 11.61
N ASP A 342 -0.07 8.52 12.45
CA ASP A 342 0.00 7.21 13.10
C ASP A 342 -0.74 6.15 12.27
N VAL A 343 -0.14 5.78 11.11
CA VAL A 343 -0.77 4.89 10.12
C VAL A 343 -0.26 3.47 10.23
N PRO A 344 -1.15 2.48 10.42
CA PRO A 344 -0.76 1.08 10.34
C PRO A 344 -0.33 0.74 8.91
N THR A 345 0.83 0.13 8.78
CA THR A 345 1.36 -0.33 7.49
C THR A 345 1.01 -1.79 7.28
N GLY A 346 0.28 -2.10 6.21
CA GLY A 346 0.00 -3.46 5.77
C GLY A 346 0.79 -3.80 4.51
N ILE A 347 1.53 -4.92 4.54
CA ILE A 347 2.28 -5.46 3.39
C ILE A 347 1.79 -6.87 3.12
N TYR A 348 1.26 -7.08 1.95
CA TYR A 348 0.52 -8.29 1.61
C TYR A 348 1.40 -9.31 0.87
N THR A 349 2.57 -9.59 1.45
CA THR A 349 3.37 -10.78 1.10
C THR A 349 2.64 -12.07 1.51
N ILE A 350 3.20 -13.24 1.22
CA ILE A 350 2.74 -14.54 1.68
C ILE A 350 3.85 -15.14 2.56
N PRO A 351 3.69 -15.13 3.91
CA PRO A 351 2.62 -14.50 4.69
C PRO A 351 2.71 -12.97 4.75
N GLU A 352 1.65 -12.33 5.27
CA GLU A 352 1.52 -10.87 5.34
C GLU A 352 2.28 -10.26 6.53
N ILE A 353 2.56 -8.96 6.42
CA ILE A 353 3.13 -8.14 7.48
C ILE A 353 2.16 -7.01 7.83
N SER A 354 2.08 -6.66 9.09
CA SER A 354 1.48 -5.38 9.49
C SER A 354 2.20 -4.81 10.71
N SER A 355 2.37 -3.49 10.71
CA SER A 355 3.13 -2.78 11.75
C SER A 355 2.50 -1.43 12.04
N ILE A 356 2.56 -1.02 13.32
CA ILE A 356 2.21 0.33 13.77
C ILE A 356 3.13 0.75 14.91
N GLY A 357 3.35 2.05 15.05
CA GLY A 357 4.20 2.64 16.09
C GLY A 357 5.69 2.56 15.77
N LYS A 358 6.52 2.64 16.80
CA LYS A 358 7.97 2.74 16.68
C LYS A 358 8.65 1.38 16.54
N THR A 359 9.76 1.34 15.78
CA THR A 359 10.65 0.18 15.70
C THR A 359 11.69 0.20 16.81
N GLU A 360 12.35 -0.93 17.09
CA GLU A 360 13.46 -0.98 18.06
C GLU A 360 14.56 0.02 17.71
N ARG A 361 14.90 0.16 16.43
CA ARG A 361 15.91 1.12 15.96
C ARG A 361 15.54 2.54 16.35
N GLN A 362 14.31 2.96 16.07
CA GLN A 362 13.82 4.30 16.41
C GLN A 362 13.81 4.56 17.94
N LEU A 363 13.40 3.56 18.73
CA LEU A 363 13.40 3.67 20.19
C LEU A 363 14.83 3.74 20.77
N THR A 364 15.75 2.96 20.21
CA THR A 364 17.17 2.99 20.58
C THR A 364 17.82 4.33 20.26
N GLU A 365 17.59 4.85 19.06
CA GLU A 365 18.08 6.16 18.61
C GLU A 365 17.51 7.29 19.49
N ALA A 366 16.22 7.21 19.84
CA ALA A 366 15.54 8.16 20.72
C ALA A 366 15.89 7.97 22.22
N LYS A 367 16.69 6.93 22.58
CA LYS A 367 17.04 6.57 23.95
C LYS A 367 15.83 6.34 24.87
N VAL A 368 14.74 5.83 24.32
CA VAL A 368 13.54 5.43 25.07
C VAL A 368 13.80 4.07 25.73
N PRO A 369 13.61 3.92 27.05
CA PRO A 369 13.80 2.65 27.74
C PRO A 369 12.65 1.69 27.40
N TYR A 370 12.85 0.80 26.44
CA TYR A 370 11.87 -0.18 25.99
C TYR A 370 12.26 -1.61 26.34
N GLU A 371 11.30 -2.51 26.25
CA GLU A 371 11.47 -3.95 26.28
C GLU A 371 10.61 -4.59 25.19
N VAL A 372 10.90 -5.86 24.87
CA VAL A 372 10.33 -6.61 23.77
C VAL A 372 9.55 -7.83 24.27
N GLY A 373 8.32 -7.98 23.83
CA GLY A 373 7.55 -9.20 24.01
C GLY A 373 7.23 -9.88 22.67
N LYS A 374 7.36 -11.21 22.60
CA LYS A 374 7.17 -11.97 21.36
C LYS A 374 6.26 -13.18 21.53
N ALA A 375 5.46 -13.44 20.49
CA ALA A 375 4.70 -14.67 20.35
C ALA A 375 4.95 -15.29 18.98
N PHE A 376 5.54 -16.49 18.96
CA PHE A 376 5.78 -17.21 17.70
C PHE A 376 4.56 -18.03 17.31
N PHE A 377 4.12 -17.91 16.06
CA PHE A 377 2.91 -18.54 15.57
C PHE A 377 2.97 -20.08 15.56
N LYS A 378 4.17 -20.66 15.42
CA LYS A 378 4.38 -22.11 15.53
C LYS A 378 3.83 -22.74 16.83
N SER A 379 3.74 -21.93 17.91
CA SER A 379 3.26 -22.34 19.23
C SER A 379 1.78 -21.99 19.46
N MET A 380 1.14 -21.30 18.51
CA MET A 380 -0.25 -20.84 18.65
C MET A 380 -1.22 -21.90 18.12
N ALA A 381 -2.21 -22.30 18.93
CA ALA A 381 -3.20 -23.30 18.55
C ALA A 381 -3.93 -22.96 17.25
N ARG A 382 -4.35 -21.71 17.07
CA ARG A 382 -5.03 -21.27 15.85
C ARG A 382 -4.14 -21.37 14.61
N ALA A 383 -2.87 -21.02 14.71
CA ALA A 383 -1.92 -21.14 13.60
C ALA A 383 -1.68 -22.61 13.22
N GLN A 384 -1.59 -23.51 14.20
CA GLN A 384 -1.48 -24.95 13.99
C GLN A 384 -2.73 -25.52 13.30
N ILE A 385 -3.93 -25.17 13.79
CA ILE A 385 -5.22 -25.60 13.18
C ILE A 385 -5.32 -25.12 11.73
N SER A 386 -4.85 -23.90 11.45
CA SER A 386 -4.91 -23.32 10.10
C SER A 386 -3.75 -23.79 9.20
N ASN A 387 -2.80 -24.57 9.72
CA ASN A 387 -1.55 -24.97 9.06
C ASN A 387 -0.72 -23.76 8.58
N GLU A 388 -0.63 -22.73 9.43
CA GLU A 388 0.04 -21.45 9.15
C GLU A 388 1.03 -21.11 10.28
N PRO A 389 2.05 -21.97 10.54
CA PRO A 389 2.93 -21.82 11.70
C PRO A 389 4.01 -20.74 11.55
N VAL A 390 4.17 -20.21 10.32
CA VAL A 390 5.18 -19.19 10.03
C VAL A 390 4.70 -17.82 10.51
N GLY A 391 5.50 -17.21 11.37
CA GLY A 391 5.27 -15.83 11.80
C GLY A 391 5.44 -15.60 13.27
N MET A 392 5.26 -14.32 13.64
CA MET A 392 5.31 -13.83 15.03
C MET A 392 4.54 -12.53 15.19
N LEU A 393 4.11 -12.27 16.40
CA LEU A 393 3.71 -10.97 16.91
C LEU A 393 4.80 -10.45 17.85
N LYS A 394 5.24 -9.21 17.65
CA LYS A 394 6.23 -8.50 18.45
C LYS A 394 5.60 -7.22 18.99
N ILE A 395 5.73 -6.99 20.29
CA ILE A 395 5.27 -5.78 20.98
C ILE A 395 6.48 -5.09 21.58
N LEU A 396 6.62 -3.80 21.33
CA LEU A 396 7.58 -2.93 21.98
C LEU A 396 6.84 -2.09 23.02
N PHE A 397 7.34 -2.05 24.23
CA PHE A 397 6.69 -1.32 25.33
C PHE A 397 7.70 -0.64 26.26
N HIS A 398 7.29 0.44 26.89
CA HIS A 398 8.14 1.19 27.82
C HIS A 398 8.36 0.39 29.12
N ARG A 399 9.62 0.26 29.57
CA ARG A 399 10.01 -0.61 30.71
C ARG A 399 9.33 -0.24 32.02
N GLU A 400 9.09 1.04 32.28
CA GLU A 400 8.54 1.53 33.55
C GLU A 400 7.01 1.67 33.50
N THR A 401 6.50 2.33 32.49
CA THR A 401 5.06 2.64 32.36
C THR A 401 4.25 1.50 31.77
N LEU A 402 4.90 0.55 31.08
CA LEU A 402 4.30 -0.53 30.30
C LEU A 402 3.44 -0.04 29.12
N ALA A 403 3.56 1.24 28.73
CA ALA A 403 2.90 1.79 27.57
C ALA A 403 3.39 1.11 26.29
N ILE A 404 2.49 0.74 25.40
CA ILE A 404 2.80 0.12 24.11
C ILE A 404 3.37 1.20 23.19
N LEU A 405 4.53 0.95 22.61
CA LEU A 405 5.28 1.86 21.74
C LEU A 405 5.29 1.43 20.28
N GLY A 406 5.08 0.14 20.03
CA GLY A 406 5.03 -0.41 18.70
C GLY A 406 4.49 -1.83 18.69
N VAL A 407 3.81 -2.19 17.60
CA VAL A 407 3.27 -3.53 17.36
C VAL A 407 3.63 -3.95 15.93
N HIS A 408 4.34 -5.07 15.81
CA HIS A 408 4.84 -5.58 14.55
C HIS A 408 4.43 -7.04 14.40
N CYS A 409 3.80 -7.37 13.31
CA CYS A 409 3.29 -8.71 13.05
C CYS A 409 3.71 -9.19 11.67
N PHE A 410 4.27 -10.40 11.61
CA PHE A 410 4.54 -11.14 10.38
C PHE A 410 3.84 -12.49 10.48
N GLY A 411 2.98 -12.83 9.54
CA GLY A 411 2.32 -14.14 9.56
C GLY A 411 0.84 -14.09 9.19
N TYR A 412 0.15 -15.17 9.50
CA TYR A 412 -1.27 -15.35 9.23
C TYR A 412 -2.14 -14.31 9.94
N GLN A 413 -2.97 -13.59 9.19
CA GLN A 413 -3.87 -12.53 9.67
C GLN A 413 -3.14 -11.34 10.35
N ALA A 414 -1.89 -11.08 9.98
CA ALA A 414 -1.15 -9.95 10.55
C ALA A 414 -1.89 -8.62 10.35
N SER A 415 -2.45 -8.39 9.15
CA SER A 415 -3.21 -7.18 8.81
C SER A 415 -4.54 -7.03 9.58
N GLU A 416 -5.07 -8.10 10.14
CA GLU A 416 -6.29 -8.04 10.94
C GLU A 416 -5.97 -7.85 12.43
N ILE A 417 -5.03 -8.65 12.96
CA ILE A 417 -4.77 -8.65 14.39
C ILE A 417 -3.98 -7.43 14.87
N VAL A 418 -3.23 -6.75 14.00
CA VAL A 418 -2.48 -5.52 14.37
C VAL A 418 -3.41 -4.46 14.98
N HIS A 419 -4.65 -4.39 14.52
CA HIS A 419 -5.62 -3.40 14.97
C HIS A 419 -6.03 -3.56 16.45
N ILE A 420 -5.87 -4.75 17.03
CA ILE A 420 -6.05 -4.96 18.47
C ILE A 420 -5.00 -4.16 19.25
N GLY A 421 -3.73 -4.26 18.85
CA GLY A 421 -2.65 -3.50 19.45
C GLY A 421 -2.78 -2.01 19.22
N GLN A 422 -3.14 -1.61 17.99
CA GLN A 422 -3.42 -0.21 17.65
C GLN A 422 -4.49 0.39 18.54
N ALA A 423 -5.60 -0.31 18.75
CA ALA A 423 -6.71 0.18 19.57
C ALA A 423 -6.31 0.46 21.03
N ILE A 424 -5.36 -0.30 21.59
CA ILE A 424 -4.88 -0.10 22.93
C ILE A 424 -3.74 0.93 22.97
N MET A 425 -2.83 0.89 21.99
CA MET A 425 -1.72 1.84 21.88
C MET A 425 -2.22 3.29 21.76
N ASN A 426 -3.34 3.51 21.07
CA ASN A 426 -3.93 4.83 20.86
C ASN A 426 -4.83 5.29 22.03
N GLN A 427 -4.89 4.54 23.13
CA GLN A 427 -5.60 5.02 24.32
C GLN A 427 -4.79 6.07 25.07
N PRO A 428 -5.44 7.07 25.70
CA PRO A 428 -4.73 8.12 26.42
C PRO A 428 -4.16 7.61 27.76
N GLY A 429 -2.99 8.10 28.12
CA GLY A 429 -2.38 7.91 29.44
C GLY A 429 -2.22 6.44 29.84
N GLU A 430 -2.62 6.09 31.05
CA GLU A 430 -2.47 4.74 31.63
C GLU A 430 -3.33 3.67 30.96
N ALA A 431 -4.30 4.04 30.12
CA ALA A 431 -5.11 3.08 29.37
C ALA A 431 -4.31 2.41 28.23
N ASN A 432 -3.24 3.06 27.72
CA ASN A 432 -2.25 2.43 26.87
C ASN A 432 -1.31 1.59 27.73
N THR A 433 -1.58 0.31 27.91
CA THR A 433 -0.74 -0.56 28.73
C THR A 433 -0.72 -2.00 28.25
N LEU A 434 0.47 -2.61 28.32
CA LEU A 434 0.70 -4.05 28.07
C LEU A 434 -0.16 -4.95 28.99
N LYS A 435 -0.49 -4.49 30.22
CA LYS A 435 -1.34 -5.21 31.17
C LYS A 435 -2.74 -5.51 30.64
N TYR A 436 -3.24 -4.72 29.69
CA TYR A 436 -4.52 -4.98 29.05
C TYR A 436 -4.58 -6.40 28.46
N PHE A 437 -3.54 -6.81 27.74
CA PHE A 437 -3.49 -8.13 27.10
C PHE A 437 -3.38 -9.29 28.08
N ILE A 438 -2.82 -9.05 29.26
CA ILE A 438 -2.73 -10.04 30.36
C ILE A 438 -4.08 -10.23 31.01
N ASN A 439 -4.79 -9.14 31.28
CA ASN A 439 -6.01 -9.11 32.08
C ASN A 439 -7.29 -9.33 31.26
N THR A 440 -7.20 -9.27 29.92
CA THR A 440 -8.37 -9.43 29.03
C THR A 440 -8.51 -10.89 28.60
N THR A 441 -9.75 -11.40 28.60
CA THR A 441 -10.05 -12.71 28.06
C THR A 441 -10.29 -12.62 26.54
N PHE A 442 -9.46 -13.29 25.77
CA PHE A 442 -9.65 -13.49 24.34
C PHE A 442 -10.36 -14.81 24.04
N ASN A 443 -11.11 -14.85 22.94
CA ASN A 443 -11.64 -16.12 22.45
C ASN A 443 -10.51 -17.10 22.10
N PHE A 444 -10.73 -18.39 22.40
CA PHE A 444 -9.80 -19.46 22.09
C PHE A 444 -10.47 -20.52 21.21
N PRO A 445 -9.81 -21.01 20.12
CA PRO A 445 -8.49 -20.59 19.63
C PRO A 445 -8.61 -19.46 18.59
N THR A 446 -7.89 -18.36 18.80
CA THR A 446 -7.79 -17.24 17.86
C THR A 446 -6.36 -16.75 17.74
N MET A 447 -6.02 -15.97 16.68
CA MET A 447 -4.71 -15.33 16.58
C MET A 447 -4.52 -14.17 17.58
N ALA A 448 -5.60 -13.62 18.14
CA ALA A 448 -5.55 -12.59 19.19
C ALA A 448 -4.83 -13.05 20.46
N GLU A 449 -4.80 -14.36 20.73
CA GLU A 449 -4.06 -14.94 21.86
C GLU A 449 -2.55 -14.61 21.80
N ALA A 450 -2.00 -14.32 20.61
CA ALA A 450 -0.61 -13.91 20.45
C ALA A 450 -0.26 -12.68 21.29
N TYR A 451 -1.22 -11.78 21.50
CA TYR A 451 -1.02 -10.60 22.37
C TYR A 451 -0.73 -10.96 23.81
N ARG A 452 -1.50 -11.91 24.38
CA ARG A 452 -1.27 -12.39 25.75
C ARG A 452 0.08 -13.09 25.88
N VAL A 453 0.43 -13.94 24.93
CA VAL A 453 1.71 -14.66 24.94
C VAL A 453 2.87 -13.68 24.84
N ALA A 454 2.80 -12.70 23.92
CA ALA A 454 3.82 -11.66 23.78
C ALA A 454 3.91 -10.77 25.04
N ALA A 455 2.78 -10.44 25.67
CA ALA A 455 2.76 -9.64 26.89
C ALA A 455 3.44 -10.38 28.06
N TYR A 456 3.19 -11.67 28.26
CA TYR A 456 3.88 -12.46 29.27
C TYR A 456 5.38 -12.62 28.95
N ASP A 457 5.76 -12.87 27.70
CA ASP A 457 7.16 -12.94 27.29
C ASP A 457 7.91 -11.63 27.61
N GLY A 458 7.30 -10.49 27.34
CA GLY A 458 7.85 -9.18 27.67
C GLY A 458 7.97 -8.94 29.15
N MET A 459 6.94 -9.26 29.94
CA MET A 459 6.98 -9.12 31.39
C MET A 459 8.08 -9.96 32.00
N ASN A 460 8.34 -11.17 31.52
CA ASN A 460 9.41 -12.04 32.01
C ASN A 460 10.82 -11.46 31.81
N ARG A 461 10.99 -10.49 30.92
CA ARG A 461 12.28 -9.83 30.66
C ARG A 461 12.55 -8.61 31.52
N LEU A 462 11.58 -8.18 32.32
CA LEU A 462 11.73 -7.06 33.24
C LEU A 462 12.43 -7.45 34.56
N PHE A 463 12.54 -8.75 34.83
CA PHE A 463 13.10 -9.32 36.06
C PHE A 463 14.46 -9.96 35.84
#